data_65051f97deff2e822ee8a159bffb2ced
#
_entry.id   65051f97deff2e822ee8a159bffb2ced
#
_cell.length_a   1.000
_cell.length_b   1.000
_cell.length_c   1.000
_cell.angle_alpha   90.00
_cell.angle_beta   90.00
_cell.angle_gamma   90.00
#
_symmetry.space_group_name_H-M   'P 1'
#
loop_
_entity.id
_entity.type
_entity.pdbx_description
1 polymer ?
#
loop_
_entity_poly.entity_id
_entity_poly.type
_entity_poly.pdbx_seq_one_letter_code
_entity_poly.pdbx_strand_id
1 'polypeptide(L)'
;MPLTSFHELAAQFCKAAGSPAPELQPNEDGVLAFMATVRGVDVTVTQDPALQPGHAVVFVAFGYVAQDRQLEVYRDLLHNNMLLVQAGAPAFSLNPFDQQVILQYMCPLHSASGANLWAGLQGVVDGALQWRQALSQALPAAQPALSMVRA
;
A
#
# COMPACT_ATOMS: atom_id res chain seq x y z
N MET A 1 24.93 -4.30 9.26
CA MET A 1 24.55 -3.20 8.37
C MET A 1 23.78 -2.14 9.16
N PRO A 2 24.07 -0.88 8.98
CA PRO A 2 23.27 0.14 9.61
C PRO A 2 21.81 0.05 9.11
N LEU A 3 20.86 0.17 10.02
CA LEU A 3 19.46 0.25 9.69
C LEU A 3 19.22 1.52 8.86
N THR A 4 18.56 1.39 7.74
CA THR A 4 18.07 2.57 7.02
C THR A 4 17.03 3.25 7.92
N SER A 5 17.25 4.52 8.24
CA SER A 5 16.26 5.25 9.02
C SER A 5 15.02 5.55 8.15
N PHE A 6 13.88 5.74 8.81
CA PHE A 6 12.66 6.12 8.09
C PHE A 6 12.84 7.45 7.35
N HIS A 7 13.61 8.38 7.89
CA HIS A 7 13.93 9.64 7.22
C HIS A 7 14.72 9.43 5.93
N GLU A 8 15.71 8.54 5.97
CA GLU A 8 16.48 8.17 4.77
C GLU A 8 15.62 7.47 3.73
N LEU A 9 14.76 6.54 4.17
CA LEU A 9 13.81 5.85 3.30
C LEU A 9 12.91 6.86 2.57
N ALA A 10 12.33 7.80 3.31
CA ALA A 10 11.46 8.83 2.75
C ALA A 10 12.19 9.74 1.75
N ALA A 11 13.40 10.18 2.10
CA ALA A 11 14.21 11.03 1.22
C ALA A 11 14.60 10.31 -0.08
N GLN A 12 15.05 9.06 0.01
CA GLN A 12 15.39 8.24 -1.14
C GLN A 12 14.18 7.93 -2.03
N PHE A 13 13.05 7.63 -1.41
CA PHE A 13 11.79 7.40 -2.12
C PHE A 13 11.36 8.63 -2.91
N CYS A 14 11.31 9.78 -2.26
CA CYS A 14 10.93 11.03 -2.92
C CYS A 14 11.90 11.42 -4.02
N LYS A 15 13.20 11.19 -3.84
CA LYS A 15 14.20 11.39 -4.88
C LYS A 15 13.94 10.52 -6.10
N ALA A 16 13.64 9.24 -5.91
CA ALA A 16 13.30 8.32 -7.00
C ALA A 16 12.00 8.73 -7.70
N ALA A 17 11.05 9.29 -6.96
CA ALA A 17 9.78 9.83 -7.48
C ALA A 17 9.92 11.18 -8.17
N GLY A 18 11.10 11.81 -8.11
CA GLY A 18 11.30 13.16 -8.63
C GLY A 18 10.68 14.28 -7.79
N SER A 19 10.48 14.02 -6.50
CA SER A 19 9.87 14.94 -5.55
C SER A 19 10.88 15.41 -4.50
N PRO A 20 10.69 16.60 -3.87
CA PRO A 20 11.53 17.01 -2.75
C PRO A 20 11.34 16.08 -1.54
N ALA A 21 12.37 15.99 -0.69
CA ALA A 21 12.27 15.23 0.56
C ALA A 21 11.17 15.82 1.46
N PRO A 22 10.33 14.98 2.06
CA PRO A 22 9.25 15.44 2.93
C PRO A 22 9.80 15.92 4.27
N GLU A 23 9.14 16.90 4.87
CA GLU A 23 9.37 17.26 6.26
C GLU A 23 8.59 16.26 7.14
N LEU A 24 9.33 15.42 7.86
CA LEU A 24 8.75 14.41 8.72
C LEU A 24 8.68 14.93 10.15
N GLN A 25 7.47 15.03 10.67
CA GLN A 25 7.24 15.34 12.09
C GLN A 25 6.40 14.22 12.71
N PRO A 26 6.84 13.67 13.86
CA PRO A 26 6.06 12.66 14.54
C PRO A 26 4.74 13.27 15.04
N ASN A 27 3.68 12.47 14.99
CA ASN A 27 2.41 12.82 15.62
C ASN A 27 2.51 12.66 17.17
N GLU A 28 1.40 12.84 17.87
CA GLU A 28 1.34 12.73 19.34
C GLU A 28 1.80 11.35 19.83
N ASP A 29 1.60 10.30 19.05
CA ASP A 29 2.00 8.92 19.37
C ASP A 29 3.43 8.58 18.90
N GLY A 30 4.15 9.53 18.32
CA GLY A 30 5.49 9.32 17.80
C GLY A 30 5.54 8.66 16.42
N VAL A 31 4.40 8.51 15.75
CA VAL A 31 4.31 7.92 14.40
C VAL A 31 4.77 8.91 13.35
N LEU A 32 5.65 8.46 12.47
CA LEU A 32 6.09 9.19 11.29
C LEU A 32 5.31 8.70 10.06
N ALA A 33 4.98 9.61 9.16
CA ALA A 33 4.31 9.27 7.92
C ALA A 33 4.68 10.24 6.80
N PHE A 34 4.71 9.72 5.58
CA PHE A 34 4.71 10.56 4.39
C PHE A 34 3.72 10.00 3.36
N MET A 35 3.25 10.88 2.49
CA MET A 35 2.26 10.55 1.47
C MET A 35 2.81 10.90 0.09
N ALA A 36 2.40 10.13 -0.91
CA ALA A 36 2.67 10.39 -2.30
C ALA A 36 1.47 9.98 -3.15
N THR A 37 1.29 10.64 -4.27
CA THR A 37 0.32 10.23 -5.29
C THR A 37 1.07 9.76 -6.51
N VAL A 38 0.89 8.50 -6.88
CA VAL A 38 1.60 7.84 -7.97
C VAL A 38 0.58 7.47 -9.05
N ARG A 39 0.60 8.16 -10.16
CA ARG A 39 -0.35 7.94 -11.27
C ARG A 39 -1.83 7.95 -10.81
N GLY A 40 -2.17 8.87 -9.90
CA GLY A 40 -3.52 8.98 -9.34
C GLY A 40 -3.85 7.97 -8.22
N VAL A 41 -2.89 7.18 -7.77
CA VAL A 41 -3.03 6.27 -6.64
C VAL A 41 -2.35 6.85 -5.42
N ASP A 42 -3.09 7.06 -4.34
CA ASP A 42 -2.54 7.58 -3.10
C ASP A 42 -1.81 6.47 -2.33
N VAL A 43 -0.62 6.80 -1.88
CA VAL A 43 0.25 5.93 -1.10
C VAL A 43 0.63 6.63 0.18
N THR A 44 0.51 5.93 1.30
CA THR A 44 0.97 6.40 2.61
C THR A 44 1.98 5.42 3.15
N VAL A 45 3.11 5.91 3.61
CA VAL A 45 4.14 5.10 4.26
C VAL A 45 4.30 5.60 5.68
N THR A 46 4.19 4.69 6.65
CA THR A 46 4.22 5.01 8.06
C THR A 46 5.27 4.18 8.80
N GLN A 47 5.78 4.73 9.88
CA GLN A 47 6.54 3.98 10.88
C GLN A 47 6.02 4.31 12.27
N ASP A 48 5.65 3.28 13.00
CA ASP A 48 5.37 3.35 14.43
C ASP A 48 6.53 2.69 15.19
N PRO A 49 7.47 3.48 15.76
CA PRO A 49 8.63 2.91 16.43
C PRO A 49 8.29 2.17 17.71
N ALA A 50 7.12 2.41 18.31
CA ALA A 50 6.66 1.71 19.49
C ALA A 50 6.13 0.31 19.19
N LEU A 51 5.41 0.15 18.08
CA LEU A 51 4.80 -1.12 17.68
C LEU A 51 5.71 -1.94 16.75
N GLN A 52 6.38 -1.29 15.80
CA GLN A 52 7.16 -1.96 14.76
C GLN A 52 8.45 -1.20 14.45
N PRO A 53 9.42 -1.19 15.37
CA PRO A 53 10.60 -0.33 15.25
C PRO A 53 11.48 -0.62 14.02
N GLY A 54 11.46 -1.85 13.51
CA GLY A 54 12.29 -2.26 12.38
C GLY A 54 11.58 -2.24 11.02
N HIS A 55 10.35 -1.76 10.95
CA HIS A 55 9.53 -1.83 9.73
C HIS A 55 8.79 -0.52 9.47
N ALA A 56 8.64 -0.21 8.19
CA ALA A 56 7.64 0.73 7.72
C ALA A 56 6.43 -0.06 7.19
N VAL A 57 5.25 0.54 7.23
CA VAL A 57 4.04 -0.02 6.63
C VAL A 57 3.63 0.84 5.46
N VAL A 58 3.38 0.20 4.33
CA VAL A 58 2.96 0.85 3.09
C VAL A 58 1.47 0.60 2.90
N PHE A 59 0.70 1.67 2.73
CA PHE A 59 -0.73 1.62 2.44
C PHE A 59 -0.96 2.17 1.03
N VAL A 60 -1.57 1.37 0.18
CA VAL A 60 -1.89 1.75 -1.20
C VAL A 60 -3.41 1.79 -1.35
N ALA A 61 -3.93 2.96 -1.71
CA ALA A 61 -5.37 3.17 -1.88
C ALA A 61 -5.84 2.55 -3.20
N PHE A 62 -6.51 1.41 -3.13
CA PHE A 62 -7.06 0.76 -4.32
C PHE A 62 -8.30 1.48 -4.83
N GLY A 63 -9.22 1.85 -3.96
CA GLY A 63 -10.41 2.60 -4.34
C GLY A 63 -11.65 2.19 -3.58
N TYR A 64 -12.81 2.56 -4.10
CA TYR A 64 -14.11 2.34 -3.49
C TYR A 64 -14.91 1.33 -4.31
N VAL A 65 -15.74 0.55 -3.63
CA VAL A 65 -16.62 -0.43 -4.26
C VAL A 65 -18.07 0.07 -4.16
N ALA A 66 -18.77 0.05 -5.28
CA ALA A 66 -20.20 0.39 -5.31
C ALA A 66 -20.99 -0.50 -4.33
N GLN A 67 -21.96 0.06 -3.64
CA GLN A 67 -22.66 -0.59 -2.53
C GLN A 67 -23.29 -1.94 -2.93
N ASP A 68 -23.84 -2.02 -4.12
CA ASP A 68 -24.47 -3.25 -4.66
C ASP A 68 -23.47 -4.36 -4.98
N ARG A 69 -22.18 -4.06 -5.03
CA ARG A 69 -21.10 -5.02 -5.32
C ARG A 69 -20.21 -5.33 -4.13
N GLN A 70 -20.42 -4.70 -2.99
CA GLN A 70 -19.51 -4.82 -1.85
C GLN A 70 -19.39 -6.24 -1.34
N LEU A 71 -20.50 -6.97 -1.21
CA LEU A 71 -20.48 -8.34 -0.69
C LEU A 71 -19.62 -9.25 -1.56
N GLU A 72 -19.78 -9.20 -2.86
CA GLU A 72 -19.01 -9.99 -3.82
C GLU A 72 -17.53 -9.63 -3.80
N VAL A 73 -17.24 -8.35 -3.94
CA VAL A 73 -15.87 -7.85 -4.05
C VAL A 73 -15.10 -8.05 -2.74
N TYR A 74 -15.70 -7.75 -1.59
CA TYR A 74 -15.03 -7.93 -0.30
C TYR A 74 -14.77 -9.39 0.00
N ARG A 75 -15.67 -10.29 -0.39
CA ARG A 75 -15.45 -11.74 -0.30
C ARG A 75 -14.22 -12.16 -1.10
N ASP A 76 -14.10 -11.68 -2.33
CA ASP A 76 -12.96 -11.99 -3.19
C ASP A 76 -11.65 -11.46 -2.61
N LEU A 77 -11.65 -10.25 -2.05
CA LEU A 77 -10.47 -9.69 -1.40
C LEU A 77 -10.04 -10.50 -0.18
N LEU A 78 -10.97 -10.98 0.62
CA LEU A 78 -10.68 -11.86 1.76
C LEU A 78 -10.13 -13.22 1.30
N HIS A 79 -10.65 -13.79 0.22
CA HIS A 79 -10.09 -15.00 -0.40
C HIS A 79 -8.66 -14.78 -0.89
N ASN A 80 -8.38 -13.63 -1.49
CA ASN A 80 -7.02 -13.26 -1.89
C ASN A 80 -6.06 -13.17 -0.70
N ASN A 81 -6.50 -12.60 0.40
CA ASN A 81 -5.69 -12.54 1.62
C ASN A 81 -5.29 -13.94 2.08
N MET A 82 -6.20 -14.91 2.01
CA MET A 82 -5.90 -16.29 2.36
C MET A 82 -4.83 -16.92 1.46
N LEU A 83 -4.85 -16.60 0.17
CA LEU A 83 -3.85 -17.11 -0.79
C LEU A 83 -2.47 -16.46 -0.61
N LEU A 84 -2.40 -15.28 -0.01
CA LEU A 84 -1.17 -14.51 0.21
C LEU A 84 -0.56 -14.74 1.59
N VAL A 85 -1.06 -15.69 2.38
CA VAL A 85 -0.60 -15.92 3.76
C VAL A 85 0.88 -16.26 3.81
N GLN A 86 1.67 -15.23 4.09
CA GLN A 86 3.11 -15.29 4.37
C GLN A 86 3.48 -14.12 5.29
N ALA A 87 4.53 -14.27 6.08
CA ALA A 87 5.03 -13.17 6.90
C ALA A 87 5.42 -11.96 6.02
N GLY A 88 4.83 -10.81 6.30
CA GLY A 88 5.06 -9.59 5.54
C GLY A 88 4.35 -9.49 4.18
N ALA A 89 3.54 -10.49 3.83
CA ALA A 89 2.79 -10.47 2.57
C ALA A 89 1.77 -9.33 2.54
N PRO A 90 1.47 -8.80 1.33
CA PRO A 90 0.40 -7.81 1.18
C PRO A 90 -0.96 -8.37 1.62
N ALA A 91 -1.77 -7.55 2.24
CA ALA A 91 -3.13 -7.89 2.62
C ALA A 91 -4.09 -6.75 2.30
N PHE A 92 -5.27 -7.09 1.85
CA PHE A 92 -6.35 -6.11 1.66
C PHE A 92 -7.07 -5.83 2.97
N SER A 93 -7.45 -4.58 3.14
CA SER A 93 -8.27 -4.11 4.27
C SER A 93 -9.19 -2.98 3.82
N LEU A 94 -10.09 -2.58 4.70
CA LEU A 94 -10.96 -1.42 4.49
C LEU A 94 -10.58 -0.32 5.48
N ASN A 95 -10.49 0.90 4.97
CA ASN A 95 -10.39 2.07 5.83
C ASN A 95 -11.71 2.20 6.61
N PRO A 96 -11.69 2.16 7.95
CA PRO A 96 -12.93 2.18 8.74
C PRO A 96 -13.68 3.52 8.66
N PHE A 97 -13.04 4.59 8.22
CA PHE A 97 -13.65 5.91 8.15
C PHE A 97 -14.44 6.14 6.86
N ASP A 98 -13.95 5.63 5.74
CA ASP A 98 -14.53 5.90 4.43
C ASP A 98 -14.79 4.67 3.56
N GLN A 99 -14.45 3.48 4.07
CA GLN A 99 -14.59 2.19 3.36
C GLN A 99 -13.73 2.07 2.09
N GLN A 100 -12.68 2.86 1.97
CA GLN A 100 -11.72 2.69 0.88
C GLN A 100 -11.00 1.35 1.02
N VAL A 101 -10.89 0.61 -0.09
CA VAL A 101 -10.07 -0.61 -0.14
C VAL A 101 -8.61 -0.22 -0.16
N ILE A 102 -7.85 -0.78 0.78
CA ILE A 102 -6.43 -0.52 0.97
C ILE A 102 -5.67 -1.83 0.82
N LEU A 103 -4.59 -1.83 0.07
CA LEU A 103 -3.58 -2.89 0.13
C LEU A 103 -2.45 -2.41 1.04
N GLN A 104 -2.10 -3.22 2.03
CA GLN A 104 -1.02 -2.90 2.96
C GLN A 104 0.04 -3.98 2.98
N TYR A 105 1.29 -3.58 3.14
CA TYR A 105 2.42 -4.49 3.30
C TYR A 105 3.54 -3.85 4.11
N MET A 106 4.41 -4.69 4.65
CA MET A 106 5.52 -4.25 5.48
C MET A 106 6.80 -4.12 4.67
N CYS A 107 7.58 -3.11 5.00
CA CYS A 107 8.88 -2.83 4.40
C CYS A 107 9.94 -2.88 5.52
N PRO A 108 10.80 -3.94 5.56
CA PRO A 108 11.83 -4.02 6.60
C PRO A 108 12.91 -2.96 6.34
N LEU A 109 13.15 -2.10 7.32
CA LEU A 109 14.09 -0.98 7.18
C LEU A 109 15.54 -1.41 7.03
N HIS A 110 15.91 -2.56 7.60
CA HIS A 110 17.30 -3.05 7.54
C HIS A 110 17.75 -3.49 6.15
N SER A 111 16.81 -3.80 5.26
CA SER A 111 17.09 -4.26 3.88
C SER A 111 16.47 -3.37 2.82
N ALA A 112 15.70 -2.36 3.22
CA ALA A 112 15.01 -1.49 2.30
C ALA A 112 15.90 -0.34 1.82
N SER A 113 15.66 0.06 0.58
CA SER A 113 16.05 1.38 0.08
C SER A 113 14.82 2.09 -0.48
N GLY A 114 14.83 3.41 -0.44
CA GLY A 114 13.73 4.19 -1.03
C GLY A 114 13.56 3.94 -2.53
N ALA A 115 14.66 3.70 -3.24
CA ALA A 115 14.62 3.37 -4.66
C ALA A 115 13.96 2.00 -4.92
N ASN A 116 14.27 0.99 -4.11
CA ASN A 116 13.65 -0.33 -4.23
C ASN A 116 12.16 -0.28 -3.84
N LEU A 117 11.82 0.47 -2.80
CA LEU A 117 10.43 0.70 -2.42
C LEU A 117 9.66 1.35 -3.56
N TRP A 118 10.21 2.38 -4.18
CA TRP A 118 9.62 3.05 -5.34
C TRP A 118 9.42 2.09 -6.51
N ALA A 119 10.44 1.31 -6.86
CA ALA A 119 10.37 0.35 -7.97
C ALA A 119 9.31 -0.73 -7.74
N GLY A 120 9.28 -1.32 -6.54
CA GLY A 120 8.27 -2.34 -6.19
C GLY A 120 6.86 -1.79 -6.16
N LEU A 121 6.71 -0.54 -5.72
CA LEU A 121 5.42 0.13 -5.67
C LEU A 121 4.79 0.31 -7.06
N GLN A 122 5.58 0.45 -8.11
CA GLN A 122 5.04 0.59 -9.48
C GLN A 122 4.15 -0.60 -9.87
N GLY A 123 4.56 -1.82 -9.53
CA GLY A 123 3.74 -3.01 -9.77
C GLY A 123 2.44 -3.02 -8.97
N VAL A 124 2.48 -2.57 -7.72
CA VAL A 124 1.28 -2.46 -6.88
C VAL A 124 0.32 -1.40 -7.42
N VAL A 125 0.85 -0.27 -7.87
CA VAL A 125 0.05 0.80 -8.49
C VAL A 125 -0.59 0.32 -9.80
N ASP A 126 0.13 -0.44 -10.62
CA ASP A 126 -0.44 -1.08 -11.81
C ASP A 126 -1.62 -1.97 -11.43
N GLY A 127 -1.48 -2.77 -10.40
CA GLY A 127 -2.54 -3.61 -9.86
C GLY A 127 -3.77 -2.80 -9.43
N ALA A 128 -3.56 -1.70 -8.71
CA ALA A 128 -4.63 -0.81 -8.28
C ALA A 128 -5.39 -0.20 -9.46
N LEU A 129 -4.67 0.26 -10.47
CA LEU A 129 -5.28 0.85 -11.67
C LEU A 129 -6.08 -0.19 -12.47
N GLN A 130 -5.56 -1.39 -12.63
CA GLN A 130 -6.27 -2.50 -13.29
C GLN A 130 -7.53 -2.88 -12.50
N TRP A 131 -7.43 -2.94 -11.19
CA TRP A 131 -8.57 -3.26 -10.32
C TRP A 131 -9.68 -2.21 -10.44
N ARG A 132 -9.33 -0.92 -10.41
CA ARG A 132 -10.29 0.18 -10.62
C ARG A 132 -10.97 0.09 -11.98
N GLN A 133 -10.21 -0.22 -13.02
CA GLN A 133 -10.73 -0.39 -14.37
C GLN A 133 -11.71 -1.56 -14.45
N ALA A 134 -11.36 -2.69 -13.85
CA ALA A 134 -12.22 -3.88 -13.82
C ALA A 134 -13.54 -3.62 -13.10
N LEU A 135 -13.53 -2.86 -12.00
CA LEU A 135 -14.75 -2.48 -11.27
C LEU A 135 -15.65 -1.51 -12.05
N SER A 136 -15.06 -0.60 -12.84
CA SER A 136 -15.82 0.36 -13.64
C SER A 136 -16.49 -0.26 -14.85
N GLN A 137 -16.00 -1.42 -15.30
CA GLN A 137 -16.56 -2.15 -16.44
C GLN A 137 -17.69 -3.08 -15.97
N ALA A 138 -18.74 -2.78 -15.49
CA ALA A 138 -19.94 -3.53 -15.09
C ALA A 138 -19.95 -5.07 -15.42
N LEU A 139 -18.80 -5.73 -15.44
CA LEU A 139 -18.64 -7.17 -15.67
C LEU A 139 -18.59 -7.92 -14.32
N PRO A 140 -18.93 -9.23 -14.28
CA PRO A 140 -18.73 -10.06 -13.09
C PRO A 140 -17.25 -10.02 -12.72
N ALA A 141 -16.91 -9.31 -11.65
CA ALA A 141 -15.56 -8.82 -11.41
C ALA A 141 -14.73 -9.68 -10.46
N ALA A 142 -15.18 -10.88 -10.11
CA ALA A 142 -14.47 -11.71 -9.12
C ALA A 142 -13.06 -12.11 -9.58
N GLN A 143 -12.86 -12.39 -10.86
CA GLN A 143 -11.61 -12.94 -11.37
C GLN A 143 -10.47 -11.92 -11.55
N PRO A 144 -10.70 -10.68 -12.00
CA PRO A 144 -9.59 -9.72 -12.18
C PRO A 144 -8.84 -9.38 -10.89
N ALA A 145 -9.54 -9.29 -9.76
CA ALA A 145 -8.91 -8.99 -8.47
C ALA A 145 -7.92 -10.10 -8.06
N LEU A 146 -8.26 -11.37 -8.28
CA LEU A 146 -7.38 -12.51 -8.00
C LEU A 146 -6.13 -12.50 -8.88
N SER A 147 -6.26 -12.13 -10.13
CA SER A 147 -5.14 -12.06 -11.07
C SER A 147 -4.13 -10.99 -10.70
N MET A 148 -4.58 -9.82 -10.26
CA MET A 148 -3.72 -8.70 -9.90
C MET A 148 -2.85 -8.99 -8.69
N VAL A 149 -3.36 -9.73 -7.73
CA VAL A 149 -2.63 -10.03 -6.49
C VAL A 149 -1.60 -11.15 -6.67
N ARG A 150 -1.74 -11.98 -7.70
CA ARG A 150 -0.78 -13.06 -8.02
C ARG A 150 0.43 -12.59 -8.83
N ALA A 151 0.31 -11.46 -9.45
CA ALA A 151 1.40 -10.87 -10.20
C ALA A 151 2.38 -10.15 -9.30
#